data_fbff1eb824f31802055a6014226035f7
#
_entry.id   fbff1eb824f31802055a6014226035f7
#
_cell.length_a   1.000
_cell.length_b   1.000
_cell.length_c   1.000
_cell.angle_alpha   90.00
_cell.angle_beta   90.00
_cell.angle_gamma   90.00
#
_symmetry.space_group_name_H-M   'P 1'
#
loop_
_entity.id
_entity.type
_entity.pdbx_description
1 polymer ?
#
loop_
_entity_poly.entity_id
_entity_poly.type
_entity_poly.pdbx_seq_one_letter_code
_entity_poly.pdbx_strand_id
1 'polypeptide(L)'
;MSRPLCVMLVAAEASGDDRGAALAHALKRRLGDGVRFVGVGGAHMAAAGVESPFDISEISILGLLEGLMAYPRIMKRVADTAALAAREQPDVAVLIDSWGFT
;
A
#
# COMPACT_ATOMS: atom_id res chain seq x y z
N MET A 1 22.40 16.02 -8.47
CA MET A 1 21.90 14.71 -8.06
C MET A 1 20.40 14.76 -7.86
N SER A 2 19.72 13.90 -8.51
CA SER A 2 18.27 13.84 -8.35
C SER A 2 17.91 13.00 -7.13
N ARG A 3 16.81 13.36 -6.51
CA ARG A 3 16.26 12.57 -5.42
C ARG A 3 15.69 11.25 -5.96
N PRO A 4 15.59 10.22 -5.13
CA PRO A 4 14.95 8.98 -5.57
C PRO A 4 13.51 9.21 -6.00
N LEU A 5 13.08 8.44 -6.97
CA LEU A 5 11.67 8.41 -7.36
C LEU A 5 10.86 7.84 -6.19
N CYS A 6 9.85 8.57 -5.77
CA CYS A 6 8.98 8.11 -4.69
C CYS A 6 7.73 7.47 -5.29
N VAL A 7 7.57 6.17 -5.05
CA VAL A 7 6.44 5.41 -5.57
C VAL A 7 5.56 4.98 -4.40
N MET A 8 4.29 5.35 -4.45
CA MET A 8 3.32 4.96 -3.45
C MET A 8 2.53 3.75 -3.97
N LEU A 9 2.54 2.68 -3.23
CA LEU A 9 1.81 1.45 -3.58
C LEU A 9 0.74 1.21 -2.52
N VAL A 10 -0.50 1.10 -2.96
CA VAL A 10 -1.63 0.90 -2.04
C VAL A 10 -2.34 -0.38 -2.37
N ALA A 11 -2.40 -1.29 -1.41
CA ALA A 11 -3.13 -2.54 -1.51
C ALA A 11 -4.06 -2.67 -0.30
N ALA A 12 -5.24 -3.21 -0.51
CA ALA A 12 -6.22 -3.36 0.56
C ALA A 12 -6.50 -4.81 0.93
N GLU A 13 -5.95 -5.75 0.18
CA GLU A 13 -6.17 -7.17 0.42
C GLU A 13 -4.87 -7.94 0.22
N ALA A 14 -4.84 -9.18 0.71
CA ALA A 14 -3.64 -10.01 0.67
C ALA A 14 -3.13 -10.25 -0.76
N SER A 15 -4.03 -10.41 -1.73
CA SER A 15 -3.61 -10.59 -3.12
C SER A 15 -2.92 -9.35 -3.67
N GLY A 16 -3.40 -8.18 -3.26
CA GLY A 16 -2.76 -6.92 -3.63
C GLY A 16 -1.40 -6.75 -2.96
N ASP A 17 -1.27 -7.25 -1.72
CA ASP A 17 0.01 -7.23 -1.01
C ASP A 17 1.07 -8.02 -1.78
N ASP A 18 0.72 -9.22 -2.28
CA ASP A 18 1.63 -10.01 -3.09
C ASP A 18 2.03 -9.29 -4.37
N ARG A 19 1.07 -8.70 -5.06
CA ARG A 19 1.32 -7.99 -6.31
C ARG A 19 2.15 -6.73 -6.07
N GLY A 20 1.83 -6.01 -5.00
CA GLY A 20 2.60 -4.83 -4.63
C GLY A 20 4.04 -5.17 -4.30
N ALA A 21 4.25 -6.27 -3.58
CA ALA A 21 5.59 -6.73 -3.27
C ALA A 21 6.36 -7.08 -4.53
N ALA A 22 5.72 -7.79 -5.47
CA ALA A 22 6.36 -8.16 -6.73
C ALA A 22 6.77 -6.92 -7.53
N LEU A 23 5.89 -5.92 -7.58
CA LEU A 23 6.19 -4.68 -8.28
C LEU A 23 7.34 -3.95 -7.61
N ALA A 24 7.32 -3.86 -6.27
CA ALA A 24 8.38 -3.19 -5.54
C ALA A 24 9.73 -3.86 -5.79
N HIS A 25 9.76 -5.20 -5.76
CA HIS A 25 11.00 -5.93 -6.04
C HIS A 25 11.49 -5.66 -7.47
N ALA A 26 10.57 -5.65 -8.43
CA ALA A 26 10.94 -5.41 -9.83
C ALA A 26 11.52 -4.01 -10.02
N LEU A 27 10.89 -3.00 -9.42
CA LEU A 27 11.37 -1.63 -9.50
C LEU A 27 12.73 -1.48 -8.80
N LYS A 28 12.90 -2.14 -7.66
CA LYS A 28 14.16 -2.08 -6.94
C LYS A 28 15.29 -2.70 -7.74
N ARG A 29 15.02 -3.79 -8.45
CA ARG A 29 16.02 -4.41 -9.31
C ARG A 29 16.44 -3.48 -10.45
N ARG A 30 15.50 -2.70 -10.98
CA ARG A 30 15.79 -1.82 -12.12
C ARG A 30 16.41 -0.51 -11.70
N LEU A 31 15.97 0.05 -10.59
CA LEU A 31 16.34 1.41 -10.21
C LEU A 31 17.31 1.47 -9.02
N GLY A 32 17.47 0.37 -8.30
CA GLY A 32 18.37 0.34 -7.16
C GLY A 32 18.01 1.41 -6.15
N ASP A 33 18.99 2.26 -5.82
CA ASP A 33 18.77 3.34 -4.88
C ASP A 33 18.02 4.53 -5.49
N GLY A 34 17.68 4.44 -6.77
CA GLY A 34 16.92 5.49 -7.47
C GLY A 34 15.42 5.45 -7.20
N VAL A 35 14.95 4.55 -6.35
CA VAL A 35 13.54 4.45 -6.01
C VAL A 35 13.38 4.28 -4.50
N ARG A 36 12.36 4.93 -3.94
CA ARG A 36 11.92 4.66 -2.58
C ARG A 36 10.42 4.43 -2.58
N PHE A 37 9.95 3.68 -1.63
CA PHE A 37 8.55 3.28 -1.57
C PHE A 37 7.89 3.80 -0.31
N VAL A 38 6.64 4.23 -0.48
CA VAL A 38 5.72 4.49 0.62
C VAL A 38 4.42 3.78 0.27
N GLY A 39 3.58 3.51 1.23
CA GLY A 39 2.32 2.92 0.84
C GLY A 39 1.57 2.25 1.97
N VAL A 40 0.62 1.45 1.55
CA VAL A 40 -0.24 0.68 2.42
C VAL A 40 -0.25 -0.75 1.91
N GLY A 41 0.08 -1.70 2.77
CA GLY A 41 0.11 -3.10 2.40
C GLY A 41 0.29 -3.97 3.62
N GLY A 42 0.61 -5.22 3.37
CA GLY A 42 0.84 -6.20 4.42
C GLY A 42 2.29 -6.62 4.53
N ALA A 43 2.49 -7.84 5.04
CA ALA A 43 3.83 -8.32 5.34
C ALA A 43 4.72 -8.49 4.11
N HIS A 44 4.14 -8.89 2.98
CA HIS A 44 4.94 -9.09 1.77
C HIS A 44 5.48 -7.77 1.23
N MET A 45 4.64 -6.72 1.22
CA MET A 45 5.10 -5.41 0.80
C MET A 45 6.10 -4.83 1.79
N ALA A 46 5.90 -5.06 3.09
CA ALA A 46 6.86 -4.61 4.09
C ALA A 46 8.23 -5.25 3.86
N ALA A 47 8.26 -6.54 3.56
CA ALA A 47 9.50 -7.26 3.27
C ALA A 47 10.17 -6.75 1.99
N ALA A 48 9.38 -6.19 1.08
CA ALA A 48 9.91 -5.62 -0.17
C ALA A 48 10.33 -4.15 -0.02
N GLY A 49 10.22 -3.58 1.18
CA GLY A 49 10.64 -2.21 1.43
C GLY A 49 9.52 -1.19 1.46
N VAL A 50 8.27 -1.63 1.44
CA VAL A 50 7.11 -0.74 1.48
C VAL A 50 6.51 -0.80 2.87
N GLU A 51 6.88 0.11 3.74
CA GLU A 51 6.32 0.17 5.08
C GLU A 51 4.96 0.84 5.06
N SER A 52 4.03 0.24 5.75
CA SER A 52 2.65 0.73 5.82
C SER A 52 2.38 1.29 7.22
N PRO A 53 1.61 2.40 7.32
CA PRO A 53 1.25 2.92 8.64
C PRO A 53 0.33 1.99 9.42
N PHE A 54 -0.28 1.02 8.76
CA PHE A 54 -1.10 -0.01 9.40
C PHE A 54 -1.08 -1.27 8.54
N ASP A 55 -1.43 -2.40 9.15
CA ASP A 55 -1.50 -3.66 8.43
C ASP A 55 -2.86 -3.77 7.76
N ILE A 56 -2.88 -4.10 6.49
CA ILE A 56 -4.13 -4.22 5.73
C ILE A 56 -5.03 -5.35 6.26
N SER A 57 -4.50 -6.27 7.04
CA SER A 57 -5.34 -7.28 7.67
C SER A 57 -6.41 -6.67 8.56
N GLU A 58 -6.19 -5.46 9.04
CA GLU A 58 -7.20 -4.74 9.81
C GLU A 58 -8.43 -4.41 8.98
N ILE A 59 -8.26 -4.36 7.65
CA ILE A 59 -9.36 -4.08 6.73
C ILE A 59 -9.89 -5.37 6.13
N SER A 60 -9.00 -6.22 5.66
CA SER A 60 -9.38 -7.38 4.85
C SER A 60 -10.09 -8.47 5.63
N ILE A 61 -9.90 -8.53 6.94
CA ILE A 61 -10.61 -9.50 7.77
C ILE A 61 -12.05 -9.11 8.06
N LEU A 62 -12.43 -7.88 7.68
CA LEU A 62 -13.78 -7.40 7.95
C LEU A 62 -14.74 -7.95 6.90
N GLY A 63 -15.65 -8.83 7.32
CA GLY A 63 -16.73 -9.27 6.45
C GLY A 63 -17.75 -8.16 6.23
N LEU A 64 -18.70 -8.43 5.36
CA LEU A 64 -19.73 -7.42 5.04
C LEU A 64 -20.50 -6.97 6.29
N LEU A 65 -20.85 -7.91 7.15
CA LEU A 65 -21.58 -7.57 8.37
C LEU A 65 -20.72 -6.79 9.34
N GLU A 66 -19.46 -7.19 9.47
CA GLU A 66 -18.54 -6.51 10.36
C GLU A 66 -18.13 -5.15 9.79
N GLY A 67 -18.15 -5.02 8.47
CA GLY A 67 -17.76 -3.79 7.81
C GLY A 67 -18.61 -2.60 8.23
N LEU A 68 -19.91 -2.83 8.41
CA LEU A 68 -20.80 -1.76 8.85
C LEU A 68 -20.45 -1.27 10.25
N MET A 69 -20.12 -2.20 11.14
CA MET A 69 -19.78 -1.84 12.52
C MET A 69 -18.38 -1.30 12.62
N ALA A 70 -17.55 -1.59 11.64
CA ALA A 70 -16.17 -1.12 11.62
C ALA A 70 -15.99 0.15 10.78
N TYR A 71 -17.08 0.76 10.32
CA TYR A 71 -17.02 1.93 9.46
C TYR A 71 -16.10 3.04 9.98
N PRO A 72 -16.17 3.44 11.26
CA PRO A 72 -15.27 4.48 11.74
C PRO A 72 -13.80 4.07 11.65
N ARG A 73 -13.49 2.80 11.87
CA ARG A 73 -12.11 2.30 11.78
C ARG A 73 -11.62 2.35 10.33
N ILE A 74 -12.50 1.95 9.39
CA ILE A 74 -12.16 1.98 7.98
C ILE A 74 -11.91 3.42 7.54
N MET A 75 -12.76 4.34 7.95
CA MET A 75 -12.61 5.74 7.60
C MET A 75 -11.33 6.33 8.17
N LYS A 76 -10.95 5.91 9.37
CA LYS A 76 -9.68 6.34 9.94
C LYS A 76 -8.51 5.87 9.08
N ARG A 77 -8.55 4.62 8.59
CA ARG A 77 -7.48 4.11 7.74
C ARG A 77 -7.42 4.79 6.39
N VAL A 78 -8.57 5.16 5.85
CA VAL A 78 -8.61 5.98 4.63
C VAL A 78 -7.94 7.33 4.88
N ALA A 79 -8.25 7.96 6.00
CA ALA A 79 -7.64 9.24 6.36
C ALA A 79 -6.13 9.10 6.57
N ASP A 80 -5.69 8.01 7.21
CA ASP A 80 -4.26 7.75 7.41
C ASP A 80 -3.54 7.60 6.07
N THR A 81 -4.17 6.93 5.11
CA THR A 81 -3.61 6.74 3.78
C THR A 81 -3.51 8.07 3.04
N ALA A 82 -4.55 8.89 3.13
CA ALA A 82 -4.54 10.22 2.51
C ALA A 82 -3.46 11.11 3.14
N ALA A 83 -3.32 11.03 4.46
CA ALA A 83 -2.29 11.80 5.17
C ALA A 83 -0.88 11.35 4.75
N LEU A 84 -0.68 10.05 4.54
CA LEU A 84 0.58 9.54 4.05
C LEU A 84 0.91 10.14 2.69
N ALA A 85 -0.05 10.13 1.77
CA ALA A 85 0.16 10.69 0.44
C ALA A 85 0.50 12.18 0.51
N ALA A 86 -0.22 12.92 1.37
CA ALA A 86 0.04 14.35 1.52
C ALA A 86 1.43 14.62 2.10
N ARG A 87 1.86 13.80 3.06
CA ARG A 87 3.16 13.98 3.72
C ARG A 87 4.32 13.61 2.80
N GLU A 88 4.20 12.50 2.10
CA GLU A 88 5.30 11.95 1.31
C GLU A 88 5.38 12.52 -0.09
N GLN A 89 4.30 13.07 -0.60
CA GLN A 89 4.23 13.67 -1.94
C GLN A 89 4.84 12.75 -3.00
N PRO A 90 4.29 11.54 -3.18
CA PRO A 90 4.86 10.59 -4.12
C PRO A 90 4.81 11.10 -5.55
N ASP A 91 5.78 10.68 -6.35
CA ASP A 91 5.82 11.00 -7.77
C ASP A 91 4.79 10.20 -8.55
N VAL A 92 4.53 8.96 -8.10
CA VAL A 92 3.57 8.05 -8.72
C VAL A 92 2.84 7.30 -7.61
N ALA A 93 1.54 7.13 -7.77
CA ALA A 93 0.74 6.30 -6.88
C ALA A 93 0.13 5.16 -7.69
N VAL A 94 0.32 3.94 -7.22
CA VAL A 94 -0.25 2.75 -7.86
C VAL A 94 -1.27 2.14 -6.91
N LEU A 95 -2.53 2.18 -7.33
CA LEU A 95 -3.63 1.60 -6.57
C LEU A 95 -3.85 0.19 -7.09
N ILE A 96 -3.63 -0.78 -6.23
CA ILE A 96 -3.68 -2.17 -6.62
C ILE A 96 -5.07 -2.70 -6.34
N ASP A 97 -5.79 -2.98 -7.42
CA ASP A 97 -7.12 -3.55 -7.33
C ASP A 97 -6.97 -5.04 -7.06
N SER A 98 -7.55 -5.45 -5.95
CA SER A 98 -7.46 -6.82 -5.50
C SER A 98 -8.69 -7.63 -5.83
N TRP A 99 -9.51 -7.14 -6.73
CA TRP A 99 -10.67 -7.88 -7.20
C TRP A 99 -10.22 -9.02 -8.08
N GLY A 100 -9.95 -10.15 -7.48
CA GLY A 100 -9.42 -11.29 -8.19
C GLY A 100 -10.33 -11.83 -9.27
N PHE A 101 -11.56 -11.41 -9.30
CA PHE A 101 -12.53 -11.86 -10.29
C PHE A 101 -12.70 -10.89 -11.45
N THR A 102 -11.98 -9.83 -11.44
CA THR A 102 -12.01 -8.91 -12.58
C THR A 102 -11.13 -9.37 -13.70
#